data_d19b6ec716dc10e4b2188ef215f47cde
#
_entry.id   d19b6ec716dc10e4b2188ef215f47cde
#
_cell.length_a   1.000
_cell.length_b   1.000
_cell.length_c   1.000
_cell.angle_alpha   90.00
_cell.angle_beta   90.00
_cell.angle_gamma   90.00
#
_symmetry.space_group_name_H-M   'P 1'
#
loop_
_entity.id
_entity.type
_entity.pdbx_description
1 polymer ?
#
loop_
_entity_poly.entity_id
_entity_poly.type
_entity_poly.pdbx_seq_one_letter_code
_entity_poly.pdbx_strand_id
1 'polypeptide(L)'
;SYEGQFNVVVCQNDNEAYGAMDAMDAAGITYGVDGDVTLISFDATHDGLQYTLDGKINCDVECNPIQAEVVAGVIQKMEAGEDYDKTTLVEDSAFVAPGIESEYATTMTDEILAGRAY
;
A
#
# COMPACT_ATOMS: atom_id res chain seq x y z
N SER A 1 0.07 8.79 -26.01
CA SER A 1 -1.01 8.79 -25.06
C SER A 1 -1.78 7.49 -25.17
N TYR A 2 -2.08 6.86 -24.04
CA TYR A 2 -2.79 5.56 -23.96
C TYR A 2 -4.19 5.72 -23.36
N GLU A 3 -4.73 6.93 -23.38
CA GLU A 3 -6.07 7.24 -22.90
C GLU A 3 -7.12 6.30 -23.52
N GLY A 4 -7.97 5.71 -22.67
CA GLY A 4 -8.98 4.73 -23.09
C GLY A 4 -8.44 3.35 -23.49
N GLN A 5 -7.13 3.08 -23.30
CA GLN A 5 -6.49 1.81 -23.64
C GLN A 5 -6.07 0.99 -22.40
N PHE A 6 -6.30 1.51 -21.20
CA PHE A 6 -5.99 0.84 -19.93
C PHE A 6 -7.17 0.99 -18.97
N ASN A 7 -7.31 0.05 -18.09
CA ASN A 7 -8.31 0.03 -17.00
C ASN A 7 -7.69 -0.32 -15.64
N VAL A 8 -6.37 -0.50 -15.58
CA VAL A 8 -5.62 -0.73 -14.35
C VAL A 8 -4.33 0.08 -14.42
N VAL A 9 -4.02 0.77 -13.34
CA VAL A 9 -2.74 1.44 -13.08
C VAL A 9 -2.15 0.84 -11.81
N VAL A 10 -0.92 0.37 -11.89
CA VAL A 10 -0.14 -0.14 -10.76
C VAL A 10 1.05 0.78 -10.56
N CYS A 11 1.10 1.46 -9.44
CA CYS A 11 2.18 2.34 -9.02
C CYS A 11 3.07 1.61 -8.01
N GLN A 12 4.39 1.77 -8.12
CA GLN A 12 5.34 1.06 -7.26
C GLN A 12 5.42 1.65 -5.84
N ASN A 13 4.85 2.83 -5.65
CA ASN A 13 4.71 3.48 -4.34
C ASN A 13 3.58 4.53 -4.37
N ASP A 14 3.22 5.04 -3.19
CA ASP A 14 2.13 5.99 -3.02
C ASP A 14 2.39 7.34 -3.72
N ASN A 15 3.63 7.83 -3.72
CA ASN A 15 3.93 9.09 -4.40
C ASN A 15 3.74 8.99 -5.92
N GLU A 16 4.05 7.82 -6.51
CA GLU A 16 3.74 7.56 -7.92
C GLU A 16 2.22 7.51 -8.16
N ALA A 17 1.46 6.92 -7.22
CA ALA A 17 0.01 6.89 -7.31
C ALA A 17 -0.59 8.31 -7.27
N TYR A 18 -0.06 9.21 -6.42
CA TYR A 18 -0.51 10.62 -6.39
C TYR A 18 -0.25 11.32 -7.73
N GLY A 19 0.94 11.13 -8.30
CA GLY A 19 1.24 11.65 -9.63
C GLY A 19 0.36 11.07 -10.74
N ALA A 20 -0.01 9.79 -10.65
CA ALA A 20 -0.93 9.14 -11.57
C ALA A 20 -2.35 9.69 -11.43
N MET A 21 -2.83 9.93 -10.21
CA MET A 21 -4.12 10.56 -9.93
C MET A 21 -4.18 11.97 -10.53
N ASP A 22 -3.16 12.80 -10.30
CA ASP A 22 -3.07 14.14 -10.87
C ASP A 22 -3.13 14.12 -12.41
N ALA A 23 -2.44 13.16 -13.02
CA ALA A 23 -2.42 13.03 -14.48
C ALA A 23 -3.79 12.54 -15.03
N MET A 24 -4.45 11.62 -14.34
CA MET A 24 -5.79 11.12 -14.70
C MET A 24 -6.83 12.23 -14.54
N ASP A 25 -6.79 12.98 -13.43
CA ASP A 25 -7.66 14.13 -13.19
C ASP A 25 -7.52 15.18 -14.29
N ALA A 26 -6.29 15.53 -14.67
CA ALA A 26 -6.02 16.47 -15.76
C ALA A 26 -6.52 15.99 -17.14
N ALA A 27 -6.59 14.66 -17.33
CA ALA A 27 -7.10 14.04 -18.55
C ALA A 27 -8.61 13.74 -18.51
N GLY A 28 -9.28 13.97 -17.38
CA GLY A 28 -10.70 13.63 -17.18
C GLY A 28 -10.97 12.11 -17.11
N ILE A 29 -9.96 11.33 -16.71
CA ILE A 29 -10.06 9.87 -16.55
C ILE A 29 -10.52 9.59 -15.10
N THR A 30 -11.60 8.82 -14.95
CA THR A 30 -12.10 8.39 -13.65
C THR A 30 -11.34 7.17 -13.13
N TYR A 31 -11.06 7.14 -11.84
CA TYR A 31 -10.31 6.06 -11.19
C TYR A 31 -10.85 5.78 -9.78
N GLY A 32 -10.35 4.72 -9.16
CA GLY A 32 -10.79 4.30 -7.85
C GLY A 32 -12.03 3.40 -7.90
N VAL A 33 -12.74 3.32 -6.77
CA VAL A 33 -13.88 2.38 -6.59
C VAL A 33 -15.01 2.66 -7.57
N ASP A 34 -15.30 3.93 -7.82
CA ASP A 34 -16.39 4.37 -8.69
C ASP A 34 -15.90 4.79 -10.10
N GLY A 35 -14.63 4.54 -10.41
CA GLY A 35 -14.00 4.96 -11.66
C GLY A 35 -13.80 3.84 -12.67
N ASP A 36 -13.40 4.23 -13.89
CA ASP A 36 -13.11 3.31 -14.99
C ASP A 36 -11.74 2.63 -14.85
N VAL A 37 -10.86 3.19 -14.02
CA VAL A 37 -9.49 2.72 -13.82
C VAL A 37 -9.29 2.25 -12.38
N THR A 38 -8.91 0.98 -12.21
CA THR A 38 -8.46 0.45 -10.94
C THR A 38 -7.05 0.96 -10.64
N LEU A 39 -6.84 1.59 -9.48
CA LEU A 39 -5.56 2.09 -9.03
C LEU A 39 -5.04 1.23 -7.88
N ILE A 40 -3.82 0.70 -8.04
CA ILE A 40 -3.13 -0.11 -7.04
C ILE A 40 -1.81 0.60 -6.67
N SER A 41 -1.54 0.70 -5.39
CA SER A 41 -0.33 1.33 -4.84
C SER A 41 0.42 0.41 -3.88
N PHE A 42 1.62 0.83 -3.49
CA PHE A 42 2.45 0.19 -2.49
C PHE A 42 3.01 1.23 -1.53
N ASP A 43 3.41 0.78 -0.37
CA ASP A 43 3.97 1.38 0.84
C ASP A 43 2.92 1.48 1.96
N ALA A 44 1.66 1.73 1.66
CA ALA A 44 0.58 1.93 2.63
C ALA A 44 0.95 3.01 3.66
N THR A 45 1.47 4.14 3.18
CA THR A 45 1.72 5.33 3.99
C THR A 45 0.39 5.89 4.52
N HIS A 46 0.45 6.73 5.54
CA HIS A 46 -0.77 7.34 6.10
C HIS A 46 -1.61 8.04 5.03
N ASP A 47 -0.98 8.79 4.12
CA ASP A 47 -1.70 9.49 3.04
C ASP A 47 -2.21 8.51 1.97
N GLY A 48 -1.45 7.46 1.62
CA GLY A 48 -1.89 6.40 0.72
C GLY A 48 -3.14 5.69 1.25
N LEU A 49 -3.12 5.35 2.53
CA LEU A 49 -4.26 4.73 3.20
C LEU A 49 -5.46 5.69 3.36
N GLN A 50 -5.22 7.00 3.51
CA GLN A 50 -6.30 7.98 3.45
C GLN A 50 -6.97 7.97 2.08
N TYR A 51 -6.20 7.98 0.99
CA TYR A 51 -6.76 7.87 -0.37
C TYR A 51 -7.43 6.52 -0.62
N THR A 52 -6.96 5.45 0.02
CA THR A 52 -7.64 4.15 -0.04
C THR A 52 -8.97 4.20 0.70
N LEU A 53 -9.02 4.79 1.89
CA LEU A 53 -10.25 5.01 2.65
C LEU A 53 -11.26 5.87 1.89
N ASP A 54 -10.78 6.90 1.17
CA ASP A 54 -11.59 7.78 0.33
C ASP A 54 -12.06 7.11 -0.98
N GLY A 55 -11.63 5.88 -1.24
CA GLY A 55 -11.99 5.13 -2.46
C GLY A 55 -11.25 5.54 -3.73
N LYS A 56 -10.21 6.37 -3.62
CA LYS A 56 -9.39 6.83 -4.77
C LYS A 56 -8.33 5.79 -5.16
N ILE A 57 -7.74 5.11 -4.20
CA ILE A 57 -6.88 3.94 -4.39
C ILE A 57 -7.72 2.70 -4.08
N ASN A 58 -7.78 1.75 -5.00
CA ASN A 58 -8.56 0.53 -4.82
C ASN A 58 -7.88 -0.44 -3.84
N CYS A 59 -6.56 -0.56 -3.94
CA CYS A 59 -5.76 -1.43 -3.09
C CYS A 59 -4.39 -0.79 -2.84
N ASP A 60 -3.96 -0.79 -1.59
CA ASP A 60 -2.64 -0.35 -1.18
C ASP A 60 -1.95 -1.46 -0.39
N VAL A 61 -0.76 -1.86 -0.83
CA VAL A 61 0.00 -2.97 -0.26
C VAL A 61 1.12 -2.40 0.60
N GLU A 62 1.14 -2.81 1.85
CA GLU A 62 2.14 -2.36 2.80
C GLU A 62 3.56 -2.77 2.39
N CYS A 63 4.52 -1.88 2.60
CA CYS A 63 5.93 -2.17 2.72
C CYS A 63 6.36 -1.62 4.09
N ASN A 64 6.28 -2.46 5.13
CA ASN A 64 6.43 -2.02 6.52
C ASN A 64 7.86 -1.53 6.81
N PRO A 65 8.07 -0.24 7.11
CA PRO A 65 9.39 0.31 7.42
C PRO A 65 9.84 0.04 8.86
N ILE A 66 8.93 -0.44 9.74
CA ILE A 66 9.22 -0.65 11.17
C ILE A 66 9.86 -2.03 11.38
N GLN A 67 11.11 -2.17 10.99
CA GLN A 67 11.85 -3.44 11.06
C GLN A 67 12.95 -3.44 12.13
N ALA A 68 13.08 -2.38 12.92
CA ALA A 68 14.20 -2.19 13.84
C ALA A 68 14.30 -3.32 14.87
N GLU A 69 13.19 -3.81 15.42
CA GLU A 69 13.19 -4.90 16.40
C GLU A 69 13.65 -6.23 15.80
N VAL A 70 13.22 -6.53 14.58
CA VAL A 70 13.61 -7.73 13.85
C VAL A 70 15.11 -7.71 13.56
N VAL A 71 15.61 -6.58 13.06
CA VAL A 71 17.04 -6.38 12.77
C VAL A 71 17.86 -6.47 14.04
N ALA A 72 17.45 -5.82 15.13
CA ALA A 72 18.14 -5.87 16.42
C ALA A 72 18.23 -7.32 16.95
N GLY A 73 17.15 -8.09 16.83
CA GLY A 73 17.13 -9.50 17.24
C GLY A 73 18.13 -10.37 16.46
N VAL A 74 18.25 -10.14 15.16
CA VAL A 74 19.26 -10.84 14.33
C VAL A 74 20.68 -10.46 14.76
N ILE A 75 20.95 -9.15 14.96
CA ILE A 75 22.27 -8.66 15.40
C ILE A 75 22.64 -9.27 16.75
N GLN A 76 21.72 -9.33 17.71
CA GLN A 76 21.96 -9.92 19.04
C GLN A 76 22.37 -11.39 18.94
N LYS A 77 21.70 -12.17 18.11
CA LYS A 77 22.07 -13.58 17.87
C LYS A 77 23.47 -13.69 17.24
N MET A 78 23.78 -12.85 16.26
CA MET A 78 25.09 -12.82 15.62
C MET A 78 26.20 -12.50 16.64
N GLU A 79 26.01 -11.52 17.52
CA GLU A 79 26.96 -11.14 18.56
C GLU A 79 27.14 -12.23 19.63
N ALA A 80 26.06 -12.95 19.94
CA ALA A 80 26.09 -14.08 20.88
C ALA A 80 26.73 -15.36 20.28
N GLY A 81 27.01 -15.37 18.97
CA GLY A 81 27.50 -16.57 18.27
C GLY A 81 26.43 -17.68 18.17
N GLU A 82 25.16 -17.28 18.23
CA GLU A 82 24.02 -18.19 18.06
C GLU A 82 23.69 -18.35 16.58
N ASP A 83 23.00 -19.46 16.25
CA ASP A 83 22.47 -19.67 14.91
C ASP A 83 21.34 -18.67 14.61
N TYR A 84 21.36 -18.09 13.42
CA TYR A 84 20.32 -17.19 12.92
C TYR A 84 19.97 -17.50 11.47
N ASP A 85 18.74 -17.22 11.09
CA ASP A 85 18.30 -17.36 9.71
C ASP A 85 18.91 -16.26 8.84
N LYS A 86 19.44 -16.65 7.67
CA LYS A 86 19.98 -15.70 6.69
C LYS A 86 18.92 -14.89 5.98
N THR A 87 17.68 -15.34 6.05
CA THR A 87 16.52 -14.68 5.49
C THR A 87 15.43 -14.65 6.55
N THR A 88 14.99 -13.45 6.91
CA THR A 88 13.84 -13.24 7.80
C THR A 88 12.74 -12.57 6.98
N LEU A 89 11.58 -13.21 6.92
CA LEU A 89 10.40 -12.61 6.29
C LEU A 89 9.68 -11.74 7.31
N VAL A 90 9.34 -10.53 6.90
CA VAL A 90 8.47 -9.62 7.63
C VAL A 90 7.09 -9.70 6.99
N GLU A 91 6.05 -9.84 7.78
CA GLU A 91 4.69 -9.85 7.29
C GLU A 91 4.26 -8.42 6.95
N ASP A 92 3.75 -8.25 5.75
CA ASP A 92 3.11 -7.03 5.27
C ASP A 92 1.61 -7.26 5.13
N SER A 93 0.85 -6.18 5.20
CA SER A 93 -0.61 -6.17 5.04
C SER A 93 -0.99 -5.61 3.67
N ALA A 94 -2.18 -5.94 3.20
CA ALA A 94 -2.80 -5.26 2.08
C ALA A 94 -4.12 -4.66 2.54
N PHE A 95 -4.42 -3.47 2.03
CA PHE A 95 -5.61 -2.71 2.36
C PHE A 95 -6.42 -2.43 1.10
N VAL A 96 -7.73 -2.53 1.20
CA VAL A 96 -8.65 -2.21 0.11
C VAL A 96 -9.64 -1.13 0.52
N ALA A 97 -10.08 -0.38 -0.46
CA ALA A 97 -11.09 0.66 -0.26
C ALA A 97 -12.42 0.09 0.25
N PRO A 98 -13.19 0.87 1.01
CA PRO A 98 -14.56 0.50 1.38
C PRO A 98 -15.40 0.16 0.14
N GLY A 99 -16.15 -0.94 0.22
CA GLY A 99 -16.94 -1.45 -0.90
C GLY A 99 -16.23 -2.51 -1.75
N ILE A 100 -14.93 -2.73 -1.55
CA ILE A 100 -14.20 -3.85 -2.17
C ILE A 100 -14.15 -5.01 -1.19
N GLU A 101 -14.63 -6.18 -1.63
CA GLU A 101 -14.50 -7.44 -0.87
C GLU A 101 -13.21 -8.14 -1.27
N SER A 102 -12.44 -8.62 -0.28
CA SER A 102 -11.20 -9.36 -0.48
C SER A 102 -11.01 -10.41 0.60
N GLU A 103 -10.49 -11.57 0.21
CA GLU A 103 -10.06 -12.62 1.15
C GLU A 103 -8.61 -12.38 1.63
N TYR A 104 -7.85 -11.50 0.95
CA TYR A 104 -6.41 -11.33 1.16
C TYR A 104 -6.03 -9.93 1.66
N ALA A 105 -7.00 -9.02 1.73
CA ALA A 105 -6.75 -7.64 2.12
C ALA A 105 -7.81 -7.16 3.11
N THR A 106 -7.41 -6.27 3.99
CA THR A 106 -8.27 -5.67 5.01
C THR A 106 -8.97 -4.44 4.43
N THR A 107 -10.29 -4.36 4.59
CA THR A 107 -11.04 -3.16 4.20
C THR A 107 -10.66 -1.99 5.11
N MET A 108 -10.30 -0.85 4.52
CA MET A 108 -9.93 0.36 5.24
C MET A 108 -11.09 0.92 6.07
N THR A 109 -10.72 1.41 7.25
CA THR A 109 -11.62 2.12 8.18
C THR A 109 -10.87 3.27 8.86
N ASP A 110 -11.62 4.25 9.39
CA ASP A 110 -11.05 5.35 10.18
C ASP A 110 -10.22 4.85 11.37
N GLU A 111 -10.62 3.74 12.00
CA GLU A 111 -9.91 3.15 13.14
C GLU A 111 -8.54 2.60 12.73
N ILE A 112 -8.48 1.92 11.58
CA ILE A 112 -7.21 1.42 11.03
C ILE A 112 -6.29 2.59 10.71
N LEU A 113 -6.79 3.61 10.02
CA LEU A 113 -6.01 4.80 9.67
C LEU A 113 -5.47 5.51 10.91
N ALA A 114 -6.31 5.71 11.93
CA ALA A 114 -5.91 6.35 13.19
C ALA A 114 -4.85 5.56 13.98
N GLY A 115 -4.77 4.25 13.76
CA GLY A 115 -3.80 3.36 14.40
C GLY A 115 -2.45 3.26 13.67
N ARG A 116 -2.31 3.87 12.48
CA ARG A 116 -1.07 3.79 11.68
C ARG A 116 0.05 4.61 12.31
N ALA A 117 1.25 4.05 12.27
CA ALA A 117 2.45 4.69 12.83
C ALA A 117 3.25 5.49 11.77
N TYR A 118 2.91 5.38 10.50
CA TYR A 118 3.58 6.03 9.36
C TYR A 118 2.61 6.22 8.20
#